data_03c4963e10a2c1393d78e1f6f0fb8d61
#
_entry.id   03c4963e10a2c1393d78e1f6f0fb8d61
#
_cell.length_a   1.000
_cell.length_b   1.000
_cell.length_c   1.000
_cell.angle_alpha   90.00
_cell.angle_beta   90.00
_cell.angle_gamma   90.00
#
_symmetry.space_group_name_H-M   'P 1'
#
loop_
_entity.id
_entity.type
_entity.pdbx_description
1 polymer ?
#
loop_
_entity_poly.entity_id
_entity_poly.type
_entity_poly.pdbx_seq_one_letter_code
_entity_poly.pdbx_strand_id
1 'polypeptide(L)'
;HFFIEQVTGTTSGRERIVKSSVGKLTITDRQAKKLELKPYSQISPLLEKNCLLLGANESFQSAEQDIKALTGIEVSHSTFQRLVQRQEFEEPQAIQGVSEASIDGGKVRIRSQVQGVESYWRDYKAVRLQGIYYGAFFQDNLSLSDWVNSQRLLFPLVCLGDGHDGVWNLFAEIGSTEMTQEMLDWYRRKENLYKVGG
;
A
#
# COMPACT_ATOMS: atom_id res chain seq x y z
N HIS A 1 -25.72 -0.56 22.16
CA HIS A 1 -26.65 0.58 21.97
C HIS A 1 -26.40 1.70 22.98
N PHE A 2 -26.35 1.42 24.28
CA PHE A 2 -26.20 2.44 25.35
C PHE A 2 -25.07 3.45 25.09
N PHE A 3 -23.83 2.98 24.81
CA PHE A 3 -22.71 3.87 24.55
C PHE A 3 -22.88 4.74 23.30
N ILE A 4 -23.47 4.18 22.23
CA ILE A 4 -23.73 4.94 21.01
C ILE A 4 -24.75 6.03 21.27
N GLU A 5 -25.79 5.75 22.02
CA GLU A 5 -26.81 6.72 22.43
C GLU A 5 -26.19 7.83 23.29
N GLN A 6 -25.37 7.49 24.29
CA GLN A 6 -24.68 8.45 25.14
C GLN A 6 -23.79 9.42 24.32
N VAL A 7 -23.01 8.90 23.37
CA VAL A 7 -22.13 9.73 22.53
C VAL A 7 -22.92 10.56 21.52
N THR A 8 -23.98 10.00 20.96
CA THR A 8 -24.74 10.66 19.88
C THR A 8 -25.94 11.48 20.38
N GLY A 9 -26.41 11.21 21.60
CA GLY A 9 -27.59 11.88 22.19
C GLY A 9 -28.87 11.66 21.39
N THR A 10 -28.98 10.61 20.59
CA THR A 10 -30.18 10.31 19.78
C THR A 10 -30.30 8.84 19.45
N THR A 11 -31.55 8.37 19.40
CA THR A 11 -31.89 7.02 18.91
C THR A 11 -32.79 7.10 17.68
N SER A 12 -33.14 8.30 17.22
CA SER A 12 -34.10 8.48 16.13
C SER A 12 -33.50 8.32 14.76
N GLY A 13 -34.28 7.85 13.79
CA GLY A 13 -33.89 7.68 12.40
C GLY A 13 -34.04 6.25 11.90
N ARG A 14 -33.75 6.03 10.60
CA ARG A 14 -33.79 4.69 10.01
C ARG A 14 -32.59 3.89 10.51
N GLU A 15 -32.84 2.69 10.98
CA GLU A 15 -31.80 1.77 11.45
C GLU A 15 -31.09 1.08 10.31
N ARG A 16 -29.79 0.84 10.51
CA ARG A 16 -28.95 0.00 9.67
C ARG A 16 -27.94 -0.79 10.51
N ILE A 17 -27.47 -1.89 9.97
CA ILE A 17 -26.45 -2.72 10.61
C ILE A 17 -25.07 -2.31 10.07
N VAL A 18 -24.14 -2.07 10.98
CA VAL A 18 -22.73 -1.81 10.68
C VAL A 18 -21.89 -2.92 11.32
N LYS A 19 -21.07 -3.59 10.53
CA LYS A 19 -20.07 -4.54 11.01
C LYS A 19 -18.94 -3.76 11.67
N SER A 20 -18.53 -4.14 12.86
CA SER A 20 -17.43 -3.51 13.60
C SER A 20 -16.52 -4.56 14.21
N SER A 21 -15.35 -4.16 14.67
CA SER A 21 -14.38 -5.05 15.34
C SER A 21 -14.90 -5.68 16.64
N VAL A 22 -15.99 -5.15 17.19
CA VAL A 22 -16.64 -5.65 18.41
C VAL A 22 -18.00 -6.31 18.14
N GLY A 23 -18.33 -6.58 16.89
CA GLY A 23 -19.58 -7.22 16.50
C GLY A 23 -20.43 -6.39 15.54
N LYS A 24 -21.66 -6.85 15.30
CA LYS A 24 -22.66 -6.12 14.50
C LYS A 24 -23.35 -5.07 15.38
N LEU A 25 -23.30 -3.82 14.95
CA LEU A 25 -23.94 -2.70 15.63
C LEU A 25 -25.14 -2.22 14.82
N THR A 26 -26.30 -2.10 15.47
CA THR A 26 -27.46 -1.42 14.88
C THR A 26 -27.37 0.06 15.24
N ILE A 27 -27.30 0.92 14.24
CA ILE A 27 -27.22 2.37 14.39
C ILE A 27 -28.24 3.05 13.49
N THR A 28 -28.69 4.23 13.90
CA THR A 28 -29.58 5.04 13.06
C THR A 28 -28.80 5.96 12.14
N ASP A 29 -29.42 6.44 11.07
CA ASP A 29 -28.76 7.38 10.13
C ASP A 29 -28.33 8.67 10.83
N ARG A 30 -29.07 9.15 11.85
CA ARG A 30 -28.68 10.31 12.64
C ARG A 30 -27.47 10.03 13.53
N GLN A 31 -27.42 8.84 14.14
CA GLN A 31 -26.24 8.39 14.89
C GLN A 31 -25.03 8.25 13.97
N ALA A 32 -25.20 7.63 12.79
CA ALA A 32 -24.14 7.50 11.81
C ALA A 32 -23.56 8.86 11.37
N LYS A 33 -24.42 9.85 11.14
CA LYS A 33 -23.99 11.21 10.80
C LYS A 33 -23.19 11.86 11.94
N LYS A 34 -23.62 11.70 13.19
CA LYS A 34 -22.89 12.24 14.35
C LYS A 34 -21.57 11.52 14.62
N LEU A 35 -21.45 10.26 14.23
CA LEU A 35 -20.22 9.46 14.30
C LEU A 35 -19.34 9.64 13.04
N GLU A 36 -19.69 10.56 12.16
CA GLU A 36 -18.98 10.86 10.91
C GLU A 36 -18.75 9.64 10.00
N LEU A 37 -19.66 8.65 10.09
CA LEU A 37 -19.57 7.49 9.23
C LEU A 37 -19.96 7.84 7.79
N LYS A 38 -19.18 7.36 6.84
CA LYS A 38 -19.47 7.52 5.40
C LYS A 38 -20.90 7.05 5.11
N PRO A 39 -21.66 7.79 4.27
CA PRO A 39 -23.00 7.37 3.85
C PRO A 39 -22.95 5.95 3.31
N TYR A 40 -23.98 5.16 3.69
CA TYR A 40 -24.15 3.75 3.26
C TYR A 40 -23.01 2.78 3.66
N SER A 41 -22.03 3.20 4.45
CA SER A 41 -21.00 2.29 4.96
C SER A 41 -21.63 1.20 5.82
N GLN A 42 -21.32 -0.05 5.50
CA GLN A 42 -21.73 -1.24 6.27
C GLN A 42 -20.61 -1.76 7.17
N ILE A 43 -19.45 -1.11 7.14
CA ILE A 43 -18.25 -1.47 7.89
C ILE A 43 -17.80 -0.24 8.67
N SER A 44 -17.43 -0.43 9.94
CA SER A 44 -16.90 0.64 10.77
C SER A 44 -15.49 1.03 10.33
N PRO A 45 -15.04 2.29 10.55
CA PRO A 45 -13.71 2.73 10.16
C PRO A 45 -12.58 1.87 10.71
N LEU A 46 -12.67 1.44 11.97
CA LEU A 46 -11.66 0.55 12.57
C LEU A 46 -11.64 -0.83 11.90
N LEU A 47 -12.79 -1.42 11.60
CA LEU A 47 -12.84 -2.71 10.90
C LEU A 47 -12.33 -2.56 9.46
N GLU A 48 -12.63 -1.47 8.78
CA GLU A 48 -12.08 -1.16 7.45
C GLU A 48 -10.56 -1.06 7.48
N LYS A 49 -10.01 -0.33 8.46
CA LYS A 49 -8.56 -0.23 8.68
C LYS A 49 -7.91 -1.60 8.91
N ASN A 50 -8.52 -2.44 9.74
CA ASN A 50 -8.01 -3.79 10.01
C ASN A 50 -8.05 -4.67 8.75
N CYS A 51 -9.13 -4.58 7.95
CA CYS A 51 -9.22 -5.27 6.66
C CYS A 51 -8.12 -4.80 5.69
N LEU A 52 -7.87 -3.50 5.59
CA LEU A 52 -6.82 -2.97 4.73
C LEU A 52 -5.42 -3.43 5.19
N LEU A 53 -5.18 -3.46 6.50
CA LEU A 53 -3.92 -3.93 7.07
C LEU A 53 -3.67 -5.41 6.76
N LEU A 54 -4.65 -6.27 6.98
CA LEU A 54 -4.53 -7.70 6.65
C LEU A 54 -4.39 -7.90 5.14
N GLY A 55 -5.22 -7.23 4.32
CA GLY A 55 -5.16 -7.33 2.87
C GLY A 55 -3.85 -6.81 2.24
N ALA A 56 -3.08 -5.99 2.96
CA ALA A 56 -1.75 -5.55 2.55
C ALA A 56 -0.66 -6.58 2.87
N ASN A 57 -0.88 -7.46 3.86
CA ASN A 57 0.13 -8.39 4.34
C ASN A 57 -0.06 -9.83 3.84
N GLU A 58 -1.26 -10.17 3.37
CA GLU A 58 -1.59 -11.54 2.99
C GLU A 58 -2.65 -11.61 1.87
N SER A 59 -2.96 -12.83 1.42
CA SER A 59 -4.02 -13.00 0.42
C SER A 59 -5.38 -12.60 0.98
N PHE A 60 -6.28 -12.06 0.15
CA PHE A 60 -7.63 -11.70 0.60
C PHE A 60 -8.42 -12.88 1.17
N GLN A 61 -8.11 -14.12 0.74
CA GLN A 61 -8.71 -15.32 1.28
C GLN A 61 -8.21 -15.62 2.69
N SER A 62 -6.91 -15.45 2.97
CA SER A 62 -6.34 -15.58 4.31
C SER A 62 -6.87 -14.47 5.21
N ALA A 63 -6.88 -13.23 4.73
CA ALA A 63 -7.40 -12.07 5.44
C ALA A 63 -8.89 -12.22 5.85
N GLU A 64 -9.71 -12.88 5.03
CA GLU A 64 -11.10 -13.24 5.38
C GLU A 64 -11.15 -14.17 6.60
N GLN A 65 -10.26 -15.17 6.65
CA GLN A 65 -10.19 -16.12 7.76
C GLN A 65 -9.68 -15.44 9.03
N ASP A 66 -8.65 -14.63 8.91
CA ASP A 66 -8.01 -13.96 10.03
C ASP A 66 -8.91 -12.88 10.65
N ILE A 67 -9.59 -12.08 9.84
CA ILE A 67 -10.54 -11.10 10.38
C ILE A 67 -11.70 -11.78 11.12
N LYS A 68 -12.17 -12.93 10.62
CA LYS A 68 -13.19 -13.74 11.28
C LYS A 68 -12.69 -14.30 12.61
N ALA A 69 -11.45 -14.82 12.64
CA ALA A 69 -10.84 -15.35 13.87
C ALA A 69 -10.63 -14.26 14.92
N LEU A 70 -10.16 -13.06 14.50
CA LEU A 70 -9.86 -11.94 15.40
C LEU A 70 -11.10 -11.23 15.94
N THR A 71 -12.17 -11.12 15.15
CA THR A 71 -13.32 -10.27 15.47
C THR A 71 -14.66 -11.03 15.56
N GLY A 72 -14.69 -12.27 15.11
CA GLY A 72 -15.96 -13.02 14.94
C GLY A 72 -16.82 -12.50 13.78
N ILE A 73 -16.35 -11.51 13.01
CA ILE A 73 -17.12 -10.88 11.93
C ILE A 73 -16.66 -11.41 10.58
N GLU A 74 -17.64 -11.86 9.79
CA GLU A 74 -17.38 -12.31 8.42
C GLU A 74 -17.31 -11.11 7.47
N VAL A 75 -16.15 -10.92 6.86
CA VAL A 75 -15.90 -9.97 5.76
C VAL A 75 -15.36 -10.78 4.60
N SER A 76 -16.08 -10.89 3.50
CA SER A 76 -15.68 -11.72 2.36
C SER A 76 -14.44 -11.17 1.63
N HIS A 77 -13.63 -12.04 1.05
CA HIS A 77 -12.46 -11.68 0.23
C HIS A 77 -12.80 -10.67 -0.88
N SER A 78 -13.97 -10.77 -1.49
CA SER A 78 -14.44 -9.77 -2.47
C SER A 78 -14.70 -8.39 -1.86
N THR A 79 -14.99 -8.32 -0.56
CA THR A 79 -15.08 -7.05 0.16
C THR A 79 -13.70 -6.47 0.41
N PHE A 80 -12.71 -7.27 0.78
CA PHE A 80 -11.31 -6.84 0.87
C PHE A 80 -10.84 -6.24 -0.45
N GLN A 81 -11.05 -6.92 -1.56
CA GLN A 81 -10.71 -6.40 -2.88
C GLN A 81 -11.34 -5.04 -3.14
N ARG A 82 -12.65 -4.87 -2.88
CA ARG A 82 -13.36 -3.60 -3.06
C ARG A 82 -12.85 -2.51 -2.12
N LEU A 83 -12.46 -2.86 -0.89
CA LEU A 83 -11.87 -1.90 0.06
C LEU A 83 -10.53 -1.38 -0.46
N VAL A 84 -9.67 -2.26 -0.94
CA VAL A 84 -8.37 -1.88 -1.52
C VAL A 84 -8.55 -1.05 -2.79
N GLN A 85 -9.41 -1.48 -3.71
CA GLN A 85 -9.67 -0.77 -4.97
C GLN A 85 -10.26 0.64 -4.80
N ARG A 86 -10.87 0.93 -3.64
CA ARG A 86 -11.39 2.27 -3.33
C ARG A 86 -10.36 3.21 -2.71
N GLN A 87 -9.18 2.69 -2.38
CA GLN A 87 -8.12 3.54 -1.85
C GLN A 87 -7.45 4.28 -3.02
N GLU A 88 -7.37 5.57 -2.89
CA GLU A 88 -6.56 6.43 -3.73
C GLU A 88 -5.28 6.73 -2.97
N PHE A 89 -4.14 6.47 -3.59
CA PHE A 89 -2.84 6.75 -3.02
C PHE A 89 -2.25 7.90 -3.81
N GLU A 90 -2.19 9.07 -3.19
CA GLU A 90 -1.45 10.20 -3.73
C GLU A 90 0.04 9.97 -3.48
N GLU A 91 0.85 10.27 -4.49
CA GLU A 91 2.29 10.20 -4.36
C GLU A 91 2.75 11.32 -3.41
N PRO A 92 3.45 10.96 -2.32
CA PRO A 92 3.83 11.95 -1.33
C PRO A 92 4.85 12.93 -1.91
N GLN A 93 4.74 14.20 -1.52
CA GLN A 93 5.76 15.21 -1.79
C GLN A 93 6.70 15.33 -0.60
N ALA A 94 8.00 15.30 -0.87
CA ALA A 94 9.00 15.44 0.16
C ALA A 94 9.02 16.88 0.71
N ILE A 95 8.81 17.02 2.02
CA ILE A 95 8.83 18.33 2.69
C ILE A 95 10.27 18.86 2.79
N GLN A 96 11.24 17.94 2.91
CA GLN A 96 12.68 18.26 3.02
C GLN A 96 13.40 17.85 1.75
N GLY A 97 14.64 18.36 1.58
CA GLY A 97 15.49 17.93 0.48
C GLY A 97 15.81 16.43 0.57
N VAL A 98 15.83 15.77 -0.58
CA VAL A 98 16.06 14.33 -0.73
C VAL A 98 17.51 14.11 -1.12
N SER A 99 18.31 13.50 -0.25
CA SER A 99 19.71 13.12 -0.50
C SER A 99 19.92 11.61 -0.62
N GLU A 100 18.88 10.81 -0.41
CA GLU A 100 18.91 9.35 -0.48
C GLU A 100 17.68 8.82 -1.21
N ALA A 101 17.91 7.94 -2.18
CA ALA A 101 16.89 7.20 -2.90
C ALA A 101 17.24 5.71 -2.94
N SER A 102 16.31 4.84 -2.64
CA SER A 102 16.46 3.41 -2.90
C SER A 102 15.37 2.93 -3.85
N ILE A 103 15.76 2.13 -4.82
CA ILE A 103 14.85 1.50 -5.77
C ILE A 103 15.01 -0.01 -5.68
N ASP A 104 13.89 -0.70 -5.53
CA ASP A 104 13.81 -2.15 -5.59
C ASP A 104 12.74 -2.56 -6.60
N GLY A 105 12.92 -3.70 -7.23
CA GLY A 105 12.02 -4.22 -8.24
C GLY A 105 11.57 -5.62 -7.93
N GLY A 106 10.35 -5.93 -8.34
CA GLY A 106 9.81 -7.27 -8.20
C GLY A 106 8.88 -7.62 -9.34
N LYS A 107 8.41 -8.87 -9.32
CA LYS A 107 7.44 -9.37 -10.29
C LYS A 107 6.17 -9.79 -9.59
N VAL A 108 5.03 -9.37 -10.12
CA VAL A 108 3.71 -9.84 -9.70
C VAL A 108 3.12 -10.73 -10.78
N ARG A 109 2.48 -11.82 -10.34
CA ARG A 109 1.78 -12.73 -11.24
C ARG A 109 0.36 -12.21 -11.49
N ILE A 110 0.10 -11.84 -12.72
CA ILE A 110 -1.20 -11.35 -13.13
C ILE A 110 -2.04 -12.52 -13.64
N ARG A 111 -3.23 -12.68 -13.10
CA ARG A 111 -4.20 -13.66 -13.58
C ARG A 111 -4.82 -13.16 -14.89
N SER A 112 -4.83 -14.00 -15.91
CA SER A 112 -5.55 -13.68 -17.14
C SER A 112 -7.05 -13.51 -16.86
N GLN A 113 -7.66 -12.50 -17.48
CA GLN A 113 -9.12 -12.34 -17.47
C GLN A 113 -9.82 -13.34 -18.40
N VAL A 114 -9.08 -13.94 -19.32
CA VAL A 114 -9.60 -14.94 -20.26
C VAL A 114 -9.45 -16.32 -19.65
N GLN A 115 -10.55 -17.06 -19.58
CA GLN A 115 -10.55 -18.43 -19.06
C GLN A 115 -9.69 -19.35 -19.93
N GLY A 116 -8.84 -20.16 -19.31
CA GLY A 116 -7.94 -21.08 -20.01
C GLY A 116 -6.61 -20.47 -20.47
N VAL A 117 -6.41 -19.17 -20.31
CA VAL A 117 -5.13 -18.51 -20.56
C VAL A 117 -4.28 -18.47 -19.29
N GLU A 118 -3.02 -18.88 -19.41
CA GLU A 118 -2.09 -18.90 -18.29
C GLU A 118 -1.86 -17.50 -17.71
N SER A 119 -1.61 -17.46 -16.41
CA SER A 119 -1.17 -16.25 -15.73
C SER A 119 0.25 -15.88 -16.15
N TYR A 120 0.55 -14.59 -16.19
CA TYR A 120 1.82 -14.05 -16.63
C TYR A 120 2.44 -13.11 -15.60
N TRP A 121 3.76 -12.96 -15.65
CA TRP A 121 4.49 -12.10 -14.72
C TRP A 121 4.65 -10.70 -15.30
N ARG A 122 4.53 -9.69 -14.43
CA ARG A 122 4.77 -8.28 -14.75
C ARG A 122 5.61 -7.64 -13.67
N ASP A 123 6.48 -6.73 -14.10
CA ASP A 123 7.40 -6.03 -13.23
C ASP A 123 6.69 -4.87 -12.53
N TYR A 124 7.10 -4.61 -11.31
CA TYR A 124 6.83 -3.36 -10.60
C TYR A 124 8.15 -2.83 -10.02
N LYS A 125 8.18 -1.54 -9.72
CA LYS A 125 9.27 -0.88 -9.03
C LYS A 125 8.71 -0.17 -7.81
N ALA A 126 9.43 -0.27 -6.70
CA ALA A 126 9.18 0.50 -5.49
C ALA A 126 10.35 1.45 -5.25
N VAL A 127 10.02 2.65 -4.87
CA VAL A 127 10.99 3.72 -4.54
C VAL A 127 10.79 4.14 -3.11
N ARG A 128 11.88 4.35 -2.41
CA ARG A 128 11.89 4.92 -1.07
C ARG A 128 12.85 6.10 -1.05
N LEU A 129 12.36 7.27 -0.67
CA LEU A 129 13.15 8.49 -0.56
C LEU A 129 13.30 8.88 0.93
N GLN A 130 14.51 9.19 1.37
CA GLN A 130 14.84 9.57 2.76
C GLN A 130 14.29 8.60 3.82
N GLY A 131 14.09 7.36 3.47
CA GLY A 131 13.55 6.37 4.38
C GLY A 131 12.08 6.51 4.79
N ILE A 132 11.37 7.55 4.34
CA ILE A 132 10.01 7.90 4.79
C ILE A 132 8.99 8.15 3.68
N TYR A 133 9.41 8.49 2.46
CA TYR A 133 8.51 8.67 1.33
C TYR A 133 8.56 7.45 0.43
N TYR A 134 7.41 6.90 0.08
CA TYR A 134 7.30 5.66 -0.68
C TYR A 134 6.44 5.86 -1.90
N GLY A 135 6.89 5.35 -3.04
CA GLY A 135 6.13 5.23 -4.28
C GLY A 135 6.22 3.80 -4.83
N ALA A 136 5.17 3.35 -5.51
CA ALA A 136 5.17 2.06 -6.19
C ALA A 136 4.54 2.21 -7.58
N PHE A 137 5.24 1.73 -8.60
CA PHE A 137 4.89 1.92 -10.01
C PHE A 137 4.82 0.57 -10.70
N PHE A 138 3.69 0.30 -11.35
CA PHE A 138 3.45 -0.94 -12.06
C PHE A 138 3.66 -0.75 -13.56
N GLN A 139 4.74 -1.33 -14.11
CA GLN A 139 5.12 -1.20 -15.52
C GLN A 139 5.24 0.26 -16.02
N ASP A 140 5.52 1.19 -15.13
CA ASP A 140 5.56 2.63 -15.42
C ASP A 140 6.81 3.27 -14.83
N ASN A 141 7.93 3.05 -15.50
CA ASN A 141 9.21 3.63 -15.10
C ASN A 141 9.24 5.15 -15.34
N LEU A 142 8.48 5.65 -16.32
CA LEU A 142 8.44 7.07 -16.66
C LEU A 142 7.83 7.87 -15.50
N SER A 143 6.64 7.48 -15.05
CA SER A 143 6.00 8.14 -13.90
C SER A 143 6.85 8.02 -12.63
N LEU A 144 7.60 6.91 -12.46
CA LEU A 144 8.57 6.77 -11.36
C LEU A 144 9.65 7.85 -11.44
N SER A 145 10.32 7.96 -12.58
CA SER A 145 11.40 8.94 -12.77
C SER A 145 10.88 10.37 -12.65
N ASP A 146 9.71 10.66 -13.22
CA ASP A 146 9.04 11.97 -13.13
C ASP A 146 8.70 12.32 -11.67
N TRP A 147 8.15 11.37 -10.91
CA TRP A 147 7.85 11.59 -9.50
C TRP A 147 9.10 11.87 -8.68
N VAL A 148 10.17 11.09 -8.84
CA VAL A 148 11.43 11.32 -8.12
C VAL A 148 12.05 12.65 -8.52
N ASN A 149 12.08 12.98 -9.80
CA ASN A 149 12.62 14.25 -10.31
C ASN A 149 11.77 15.47 -9.89
N SER A 150 10.49 15.28 -9.59
CA SER A 150 9.62 16.35 -9.04
C SER A 150 9.96 16.71 -7.60
N GLN A 151 10.72 15.86 -6.90
CA GLN A 151 11.12 16.12 -5.53
C GLN A 151 12.31 17.10 -5.48
N ARG A 152 12.47 17.76 -4.33
CA ARG A 152 13.65 18.61 -4.10
C ARG A 152 14.89 17.74 -3.86
N LEU A 153 15.55 17.30 -4.93
CA LEU A 153 16.75 16.49 -4.82
C LEU A 153 17.94 17.33 -4.35
N LEU A 154 18.75 16.75 -3.45
CA LEU A 154 20.03 17.27 -2.99
C LEU A 154 21.14 16.40 -3.58
N PHE A 155 22.19 17.03 -4.05
CA PHE A 155 23.32 16.33 -4.68
C PHE A 155 24.58 16.44 -3.82
N PRO A 156 25.41 15.38 -3.76
CA PRO A 156 25.25 14.11 -4.44
C PRO A 156 24.07 13.31 -3.87
N LEU A 157 23.26 12.73 -4.76
CA LEU A 157 22.16 11.83 -4.37
C LEU A 157 22.72 10.41 -4.17
N VAL A 158 22.55 9.86 -2.99
CA VAL A 158 22.90 8.46 -2.70
C VAL A 158 21.81 7.54 -3.25
N CYS A 159 22.18 6.67 -4.20
CA CYS A 159 21.27 5.75 -4.90
C CYS A 159 21.56 4.31 -4.46
N LEU A 160 20.64 3.71 -3.70
CA LEU A 160 20.76 2.34 -3.22
C LEU A 160 19.93 1.39 -4.11
N GLY A 161 20.60 0.39 -4.68
CA GLY A 161 19.97 -0.62 -5.56
C GLY A 161 20.49 -2.04 -5.32
N ASP A 162 19.79 -3.02 -5.88
CA ASP A 162 20.10 -4.44 -5.76
C ASP A 162 21.16 -4.94 -6.76
N GLY A 163 21.64 -4.07 -7.63
CA GLY A 163 22.62 -4.40 -8.68
C GLY A 163 22.00 -4.83 -10.01
N HIS A 164 20.67 -4.80 -10.14
CA HIS A 164 20.02 -5.10 -11.40
C HIS A 164 20.11 -3.92 -12.38
N ASP A 165 20.49 -4.19 -13.65
CA ASP A 165 20.66 -3.15 -14.66
C ASP A 165 19.45 -2.23 -14.80
N GLY A 166 18.23 -2.79 -14.72
CA GLY A 166 16.98 -2.03 -14.79
C GLY A 166 16.75 -1.05 -13.62
N VAL A 167 17.46 -1.22 -12.50
CA VAL A 167 17.47 -0.26 -11.38
C VAL A 167 18.49 0.83 -11.63
N TRP A 168 19.70 0.48 -12.07
CA TRP A 168 20.76 1.45 -12.39
C TRP A 168 20.37 2.35 -13.56
N ASN A 169 19.72 1.80 -14.59
CA ASN A 169 19.20 2.61 -15.69
C ASN A 169 18.19 3.67 -15.22
N LEU A 170 17.34 3.35 -14.23
CA LEU A 170 16.44 4.33 -13.63
C LEU A 170 17.17 5.41 -12.86
N PHE A 171 18.19 5.05 -12.09
CA PHE A 171 19.00 6.05 -11.40
C PHE A 171 19.74 6.99 -12.37
N ALA A 172 20.14 6.50 -13.54
CA ALA A 172 20.71 7.32 -14.59
C ALA A 172 19.72 8.34 -15.19
N GLU A 173 18.40 8.08 -15.09
CA GLU A 173 17.34 9.00 -15.49
C GLU A 173 17.00 10.01 -14.38
N ILE A 174 17.43 9.75 -13.14
CA ILE A 174 17.18 10.57 -11.96
C ILE A 174 18.39 11.50 -11.75
N GLY A 175 18.27 12.75 -12.16
CA GLY A 175 19.38 13.70 -12.12
C GLY A 175 20.38 13.46 -13.24
N SER A 176 21.65 13.84 -13.02
CA SER A 176 22.74 13.49 -13.91
C SER A 176 23.66 12.46 -13.25
N THR A 177 24.26 11.58 -14.05
CA THR A 177 25.18 10.53 -13.59
C THR A 177 26.35 11.06 -12.77
N GLU A 178 26.77 12.31 -12.98
CA GLU A 178 27.83 12.97 -12.22
C GLU A 178 27.39 13.41 -10.82
N MET A 179 26.11 13.43 -10.55
CA MET A 179 25.51 13.91 -9.30
C MET A 179 24.97 12.77 -8.43
N THR A 180 25.04 11.53 -8.90
CA THR A 180 24.54 10.36 -8.16
C THR A 180 25.71 9.52 -7.63
N GLN A 181 25.55 9.00 -6.42
CA GLN A 181 26.47 8.05 -5.80
C GLN A 181 25.78 6.70 -5.67
N GLU A 182 26.13 5.77 -6.52
CA GLU A 182 25.58 4.43 -6.52
C GLU A 182 26.12 3.60 -5.34
N MET A 183 25.21 2.94 -4.63
CA MET A 183 25.50 2.01 -3.55
C MET A 183 24.78 0.69 -3.78
N LEU A 184 25.53 -0.41 -3.76
CA LEU A 184 24.96 -1.75 -3.85
C LEU A 184 24.45 -2.19 -2.47
N ASP A 185 23.25 -2.75 -2.42
CA ASP A 185 22.68 -3.35 -1.21
C ASP A 185 23.65 -4.41 -0.63
N TRP A 186 23.87 -4.35 0.68
CA TRP A 186 24.75 -5.23 1.41
C TRP A 186 24.43 -6.72 1.22
N TYR A 187 23.15 -7.10 1.23
CA TYR A 187 22.75 -8.49 1.04
C TYR A 187 23.14 -9.03 -0.33
N ARG A 188 22.96 -8.25 -1.37
CA ARG A 188 23.38 -8.59 -2.75
C ARG A 188 24.90 -8.61 -2.90
N ARG A 189 25.57 -7.67 -2.25
CA ARG A 189 27.04 -7.68 -2.23
C ARG A 189 27.59 -8.95 -1.57
N LYS A 190 27.02 -9.35 -0.44
CA LYS A 190 27.38 -10.59 0.26
C LYS A 190 27.10 -11.83 -0.60
N GLU A 191 25.92 -11.91 -1.20
CA GLU A 191 25.54 -13.01 -2.10
C GLU A 191 26.50 -13.16 -3.28
N ASN A 192 26.89 -12.05 -3.91
CA ASN A 192 27.85 -12.05 -5.01
C ASN A 192 29.26 -12.49 -4.56
N LEU A 193 29.69 -12.08 -3.38
CA LEU A 193 30.97 -12.54 -2.81
C LEU A 193 30.99 -14.06 -2.57
N TYR A 194 29.90 -14.64 -2.08
CA TYR A 194 29.80 -16.09 -1.92
C TYR A 194 29.82 -16.85 -3.25
N LYS A 195 29.27 -16.28 -4.31
CA LYS A 195 29.28 -16.90 -5.66
C LYS A 195 30.68 -16.92 -6.29
N VAL A 196 31.54 -15.98 -5.92
CA VAL A 196 32.93 -15.88 -6.45
C VAL A 196 33.94 -16.65 -5.61
N GLY A 197 33.66 -16.88 -4.33
CA GLY A 197 34.57 -17.53 -3.37
C GLY A 197 34.27 -18.99 -3.07
N GLY A 198 33.31 -19.65 -3.77
CA GLY A 198 32.90 -21.05 -3.57
C GLY A 198 33.46 -21.99 -4.63
#